data_26e61edf92f7912c934fc22322c53de4
#
_entry.id   26e61edf92f7912c934fc22322c53de4
#
_cell.length_a   1.000
_cell.length_b   1.000
_cell.length_c   1.000
_cell.angle_alpha   90.00
_cell.angle_beta   90.00
_cell.angle_gamma   90.00
#
_symmetry.space_group_name_H-M   'P 1'
#
loop_
_entity.id
_entity.type
_entity.pdbx_description
1 polymer ?
#
loop_
_entity_poly.entity_id
_entity_poly.type
_entity_poly.pdbx_seq_one_letter_code
_entity_poly.pdbx_strand_id
1 'polypeptide(L)'
;MDFISIIQSAPPIILKKLEDLKGLRERPDYHPEPSTFHHIEIVTNRLIPTENMDLILAGVLHDICKLDCVRVNPKNGHPTSPGHDVAAFNLITETPEIQNWIKGMGADLIKVAHICLGHMRFHQLGQMREFKREKQIQDWKDQGIWDALAIHGAADNMIEEFDLNNLEKSWKWKRS
;
A
#
# COMPACT_ATOMS: atom_id res chain seq x y z
N MET A 1 -9.17 -16.94 6.37
CA MET A 1 -7.79 -16.54 5.94
C MET A 1 -7.37 -15.41 6.87
N ASP A 2 -6.12 -15.36 7.29
CA ASP A 2 -5.52 -14.30 8.09
C ASP A 2 -4.15 -13.91 7.52
N PHE A 3 -3.57 -12.82 8.02
CA PHE A 3 -2.27 -12.32 7.55
C PHE A 3 -1.17 -13.40 7.60
N ILE A 4 -1.10 -14.16 8.68
CA ILE A 4 -0.08 -15.20 8.86
C ILE A 4 -0.21 -16.29 7.80
N SER A 5 -1.43 -16.75 7.51
CA SER A 5 -1.70 -17.77 6.48
C SER A 5 -1.26 -17.27 5.08
N ILE A 6 -1.45 -15.99 4.80
CA ILE A 6 -1.06 -15.39 3.52
C ILE A 6 0.47 -15.39 3.39
N ILE A 7 1.17 -14.87 4.40
CA ILE A 7 2.63 -14.73 4.32
C ILE A 7 3.37 -16.07 4.42
N GLN A 8 2.79 -17.12 5.05
CA GLN A 8 3.41 -18.45 5.09
C GLN A 8 3.68 -19.04 3.70
N SER A 9 2.91 -18.65 2.70
CA SER A 9 3.11 -19.07 1.29
C SER A 9 4.03 -18.14 0.50
N ALA A 10 4.47 -17.03 1.10
CA ALA A 10 5.28 -16.03 0.42
C ALA A 10 6.72 -16.53 0.17
N PRO A 11 7.36 -16.08 -0.91
CA PRO A 11 8.74 -16.45 -1.20
C PRO A 11 9.70 -15.89 -0.14
N PRO A 12 10.87 -16.55 0.08
CA PRO A 12 11.84 -16.18 1.11
C PRO A 12 12.25 -14.71 1.12
N ILE A 13 12.32 -14.09 -0.06
CA ILE A 13 12.65 -12.66 -0.19
C ILE A 13 11.61 -11.77 0.49
N ILE A 14 10.31 -12.09 0.40
CA ILE A 14 9.23 -11.33 1.07
C ILE A 14 9.28 -11.57 2.56
N LEU A 15 9.43 -12.83 3.00
CA LEU A 15 9.53 -13.16 4.42
C LEU A 15 10.70 -12.43 5.10
N LYS A 16 11.87 -12.40 4.42
CA LYS A 16 13.03 -11.67 4.93
C LYS A 16 12.76 -10.17 5.05
N LYS A 17 12.17 -9.56 4.03
CA LYS A 17 11.85 -8.13 4.06
C LYS A 17 10.85 -7.80 5.19
N LEU A 18 9.80 -8.61 5.37
CA LEU A 18 8.85 -8.45 6.46
C LEU A 18 9.53 -8.55 7.83
N GLU A 19 10.46 -9.50 8.01
CA GLU A 19 11.22 -9.62 9.25
C GLU A 19 12.10 -8.38 9.52
N ASP A 20 12.80 -7.91 8.50
CA ASP A 20 13.65 -6.72 8.60
C ASP A 20 12.82 -5.45 8.94
N LEU A 21 11.56 -5.37 8.47
CA LEU A 21 10.65 -4.25 8.75
C LEU A 21 10.12 -4.21 10.20
N LYS A 22 10.29 -5.27 10.99
CA LYS A 22 9.98 -5.25 12.42
C LYS A 22 10.83 -4.25 13.19
N GLY A 23 12.03 -3.97 12.69
CA GLY A 23 12.96 -2.99 13.27
C GLY A 23 12.74 -1.54 12.81
N LEU A 24 11.95 -1.31 11.75
CA LEU A 24 11.72 0.02 11.19
C LEU A 24 10.56 0.70 11.91
N ARG A 25 10.89 1.72 12.72
CA ARG A 25 9.90 2.64 13.31
C ARG A 25 9.75 3.86 12.45
N GLU A 26 8.50 4.20 12.16
CA GLU A 26 8.15 5.40 11.42
C GLU A 26 7.80 6.56 12.37
N ARG A 27 7.43 7.69 11.78
CA ARG A 27 7.03 8.87 12.54
C ARG A 27 5.70 8.61 13.25
N PRO A 28 5.64 8.70 14.61
CA PRO A 28 4.45 8.33 15.38
C PRO A 28 3.19 9.16 15.06
N ASP A 29 3.36 10.39 14.54
CA ASP A 29 2.25 11.28 14.18
C ASP A 29 1.41 10.73 13.01
N TYR A 30 2.01 9.89 12.17
CA TYR A 30 1.36 9.29 11.00
C TYR A 30 1.21 7.78 11.12
N HIS A 31 2.12 7.13 11.86
CA HIS A 31 2.21 5.70 12.06
C HIS A 31 2.38 5.41 13.55
N PRO A 32 1.26 5.34 14.31
CA PRO A 32 1.30 5.04 15.74
C PRO A 32 1.70 3.59 16.04
N GLU A 33 1.75 2.74 15.02
CA GLU A 33 2.10 1.33 15.11
C GLU A 33 3.57 1.16 15.53
N PRO A 34 3.91 0.05 16.22
CA PRO A 34 5.27 -0.18 16.72
C PRO A 34 6.35 -0.27 15.63
N SER A 35 5.97 -0.70 14.42
CA SER A 35 6.87 -0.83 13.26
C SER A 35 6.09 -0.88 11.95
N THR A 36 6.80 -0.72 10.83
CA THR A 36 6.23 -0.89 9.48
C THR A 36 5.66 -2.30 9.25
N PHE A 37 6.24 -3.34 9.87
CA PHE A 37 5.68 -4.69 9.85
C PHE A 37 4.24 -4.72 10.41
N HIS A 38 4.02 -4.12 11.59
CA HIS A 38 2.69 -4.07 12.21
C HIS A 38 1.71 -3.25 11.38
N HIS A 39 2.19 -2.17 10.76
CA HIS A 39 1.38 -1.39 9.82
C HIS A 39 0.88 -2.27 8.66
N ILE A 40 1.79 -2.97 7.98
CA ILE A 40 1.46 -3.92 6.90
C ILE A 40 0.45 -4.98 7.37
N GLU A 41 0.66 -5.56 8.56
CA GLU A 41 -0.27 -6.54 9.14
C GLU A 41 -1.66 -5.97 9.33
N ILE A 42 -1.78 -4.77 9.92
CA ILE A 42 -3.06 -4.09 10.15
C ILE A 42 -3.75 -3.79 8.83
N VAL A 43 -3.05 -3.17 7.88
CA VAL A 43 -3.61 -2.84 6.55
C VAL A 43 -4.11 -4.10 5.86
N THR A 44 -3.30 -5.17 5.84
CA THR A 44 -3.68 -6.42 5.20
C THR A 44 -4.92 -7.04 5.86
N ASN A 45 -4.97 -7.10 7.20
CA ASN A 45 -6.11 -7.64 7.93
C ASN A 45 -7.41 -6.85 7.66
N ARG A 46 -7.32 -5.55 7.41
CA ARG A 46 -8.46 -4.70 7.00
C ARG A 46 -8.94 -5.01 5.58
N LEU A 47 -8.06 -5.48 4.71
CA LEU A 47 -8.38 -5.82 3.33
C LEU A 47 -8.92 -7.25 3.17
N ILE A 48 -8.62 -8.17 4.10
CA ILE A 48 -9.10 -9.56 4.06
C ILE A 48 -10.63 -9.68 3.89
N PRO A 49 -11.47 -8.89 4.59
CA PRO A 49 -12.93 -8.97 4.41
C PRO A 49 -13.43 -8.61 3.01
N THR A 50 -12.61 -7.99 2.17
CA THR A 50 -12.96 -7.70 0.77
C THR A 50 -12.99 -8.96 -0.10
N GLU A 51 -12.37 -10.05 0.36
CA GLU A 51 -12.17 -11.30 -0.41
C GLU A 51 -11.47 -11.08 -1.77
N ASN A 52 -10.87 -9.90 -1.97
CA ASN A 52 -10.18 -9.54 -3.20
C ASN A 52 -8.66 -9.74 -3.02
N MET A 53 -8.11 -10.76 -3.67
CA MET A 53 -6.69 -11.10 -3.54
C MET A 53 -5.75 -10.03 -4.08
N ASP A 54 -6.16 -9.23 -5.07
CA ASP A 54 -5.36 -8.10 -5.56
C ASP A 54 -5.13 -7.07 -4.45
N LEU A 55 -6.20 -6.74 -3.71
CA LEU A 55 -6.15 -5.82 -2.58
C LEU A 55 -5.35 -6.39 -1.40
N ILE A 56 -5.60 -7.64 -1.05
CA ILE A 56 -4.97 -8.31 0.09
C ILE A 56 -3.45 -8.38 -0.13
N LEU A 57 -3.01 -8.80 -1.32
CA LEU A 57 -1.57 -8.86 -1.63
C LEU A 57 -0.94 -7.47 -1.80
N ALA A 58 -1.68 -6.49 -2.30
CA ALA A 58 -1.22 -5.10 -2.28
C ALA A 58 -1.02 -4.60 -0.84
N GLY A 59 -1.90 -4.98 0.10
CA GLY A 59 -1.73 -4.69 1.52
C GLY A 59 -0.42 -5.25 2.10
N VAL A 60 -0.03 -6.48 1.71
CA VAL A 60 1.26 -7.07 2.13
C VAL A 60 2.45 -6.34 1.51
N LEU A 61 2.33 -5.86 0.27
CA LEU A 61 3.48 -5.45 -0.56
C LEU A 61 3.68 -3.94 -0.68
N HIS A 62 2.68 -3.09 -0.35
CA HIS A 62 2.77 -1.65 -0.62
C HIS A 62 3.99 -0.98 0.04
N ASP A 63 4.31 -1.38 1.26
CA ASP A 63 5.38 -0.83 2.09
C ASP A 63 6.62 -1.73 2.22
N ILE A 64 6.66 -2.84 1.48
CA ILE A 64 7.69 -3.88 1.61
C ILE A 64 9.12 -3.38 1.35
N CYS A 65 9.27 -2.29 0.60
CA CYS A 65 10.55 -1.68 0.27
C CYS A 65 10.88 -0.42 1.09
N LYS A 66 10.14 -0.11 2.15
CA LYS A 66 10.41 1.09 2.97
C LYS A 66 11.81 1.09 3.56
N LEU A 67 12.29 -0.06 4.05
CA LEU A 67 13.64 -0.15 4.62
C LEU A 67 14.74 0.09 3.58
N ASP A 68 14.54 -0.36 2.34
CA ASP A 68 15.52 -0.17 1.25
C ASP A 68 15.66 1.32 0.87
N CYS A 69 14.60 2.09 1.09
CA CYS A 69 14.51 3.51 0.70
C CYS A 69 14.68 4.47 1.89
N VAL A 70 14.89 3.95 3.11
CA VAL A 70 14.91 4.77 4.32
C VAL A 70 16.02 5.80 4.30
N ARG A 71 15.68 7.04 4.67
CA ARG A 71 16.61 8.16 4.84
C ARG A 71 16.21 8.96 6.08
N VAL A 72 17.17 9.66 6.67
CA VAL A 72 16.87 10.63 7.72
C VAL A 72 16.49 11.95 7.05
N ASN A 73 15.31 12.46 7.35
CA ASN A 73 14.89 13.78 6.88
C ASN A 73 15.72 14.86 7.59
N PRO A 74 16.54 15.66 6.86
CA PRO A 74 17.43 16.62 7.48
C PRO A 74 16.72 17.79 8.19
N LYS A 75 15.42 17.99 7.89
CA LYS A 75 14.64 19.08 8.49
C LYS A 75 14.10 18.73 9.88
N ASN A 76 13.83 17.46 10.17
CA ASN A 76 13.17 17.04 11.41
C ASN A 76 13.79 15.81 12.07
N GLY A 77 14.82 15.20 11.47
CA GLY A 77 15.51 14.03 12.02
C GLY A 77 14.72 12.73 11.99
N HIS A 78 13.50 12.71 11.44
CA HIS A 78 12.67 11.51 11.35
C HIS A 78 13.01 10.65 10.13
N PRO A 79 12.82 9.31 10.20
CA PRO A 79 12.95 8.45 9.04
C PRO A 79 11.86 8.79 8.00
N THR A 80 12.23 8.65 6.74
CA THR A 80 11.34 8.76 5.58
C THR A 80 11.84 7.81 4.49
N SER A 81 10.95 7.29 3.67
CA SER A 81 11.29 6.27 2.66
C SER A 81 10.81 6.69 1.26
N PRO A 82 11.38 7.77 0.68
CA PRO A 82 10.93 8.27 -0.61
C PRO A 82 11.19 7.24 -1.72
N GLY A 83 10.17 6.99 -2.56
CA GLY A 83 10.26 6.09 -3.71
C GLY A 83 10.09 4.61 -3.37
N HIS A 84 9.66 4.26 -2.14
CA HIS A 84 9.39 2.87 -1.77
C HIS A 84 8.25 2.26 -2.59
N ASP A 85 7.30 3.06 -3.04
CA ASP A 85 6.22 2.70 -3.96
C ASP A 85 6.74 2.23 -5.32
N VAL A 86 7.69 2.98 -5.90
CA VAL A 86 8.38 2.60 -7.14
C VAL A 86 9.25 1.36 -6.92
N ALA A 87 9.96 1.30 -5.80
CA ALA A 87 10.79 0.14 -5.45
C ALA A 87 9.95 -1.13 -5.28
N ALA A 88 8.76 -1.03 -4.66
CA ALA A 88 7.83 -2.15 -4.54
C ALA A 88 7.29 -2.60 -5.90
N PHE A 89 6.91 -1.64 -6.77
CA PHE A 89 6.50 -1.95 -8.14
C PHE A 89 7.58 -2.73 -8.90
N ASN A 90 8.83 -2.25 -8.88
CA ASN A 90 9.95 -2.91 -9.56
C ASN A 90 10.21 -4.31 -8.96
N LEU A 91 10.22 -4.44 -7.63
CA LEU A 91 10.38 -5.72 -6.96
C LEU A 91 9.32 -6.74 -7.43
N ILE A 92 8.05 -6.33 -7.50
CA ILE A 92 6.93 -7.18 -7.93
C ILE A 92 7.09 -7.58 -9.41
N THR A 93 7.42 -6.63 -10.28
CA THR A 93 7.43 -6.85 -11.74
C THR A 93 8.71 -7.49 -12.24
N GLU A 94 9.81 -7.45 -11.47
CA GLU A 94 11.14 -7.96 -11.90
C GLU A 94 11.55 -9.26 -11.20
N THR A 95 10.81 -9.70 -10.16
CA THR A 95 11.17 -10.90 -9.36
C THR A 95 10.26 -12.09 -9.68
N PRO A 96 10.74 -13.11 -10.40
CA PRO A 96 9.91 -14.24 -10.84
C PRO A 96 9.21 -15.00 -9.70
N GLU A 97 9.87 -15.18 -8.55
CA GLU A 97 9.30 -15.88 -7.40
C GLU A 97 8.09 -15.12 -6.84
N ILE A 98 8.14 -13.80 -6.80
CA ILE A 98 7.04 -12.95 -6.33
C ILE A 98 5.89 -12.99 -7.34
N GLN A 99 6.20 -12.92 -8.64
CA GLN A 99 5.21 -13.03 -9.71
C GLN A 99 4.45 -14.36 -9.64
N ASN A 100 5.19 -15.47 -9.45
CA ASN A 100 4.62 -16.80 -9.34
C ASN A 100 3.76 -16.93 -8.09
N TRP A 101 4.19 -16.37 -6.97
CA TRP A 101 3.40 -16.35 -5.73
C TRP A 101 2.10 -15.59 -5.90
N ILE A 102 2.13 -14.36 -6.45
CA ILE A 102 0.94 -13.54 -6.69
C ILE A 102 -0.06 -14.28 -7.58
N LYS A 103 0.41 -14.85 -8.69
CA LYS A 103 -0.43 -15.64 -9.61
C LYS A 103 -0.98 -16.92 -8.95
N GLY A 104 -0.14 -17.61 -8.16
CA GLY A 104 -0.53 -18.79 -7.40
C GLY A 104 -1.60 -18.52 -6.34
N MET A 105 -1.65 -17.30 -5.81
CA MET A 105 -2.70 -16.84 -4.91
C MET A 105 -3.98 -16.40 -5.63
N GLY A 106 -4.01 -16.45 -6.97
CA GLY A 106 -5.17 -16.08 -7.78
C GLY A 106 -5.32 -14.56 -7.99
N ALA A 107 -4.28 -13.78 -7.78
CA ALA A 107 -4.29 -12.34 -7.97
C ALA A 107 -3.73 -11.92 -9.35
N ASP A 108 -4.19 -10.75 -9.81
CA ASP A 108 -3.65 -10.09 -11.00
C ASP A 108 -2.36 -9.33 -10.64
N LEU A 109 -1.24 -9.84 -11.15
CA LEU A 109 0.10 -9.28 -10.91
C LEU A 109 0.16 -7.78 -11.23
N ILE A 110 -0.42 -7.36 -12.35
CA ILE A 110 -0.34 -5.98 -12.82
C ILE A 110 -1.17 -5.06 -11.93
N LYS A 111 -2.35 -5.50 -11.50
CA LYS A 111 -3.17 -4.73 -10.56
C LYS A 111 -2.48 -4.58 -9.21
N VAL A 112 -1.96 -5.67 -8.64
CA VAL A 112 -1.20 -5.62 -7.38
C VAL A 112 -0.07 -4.61 -7.47
N ALA A 113 0.76 -4.70 -8.53
CA ALA A 113 1.88 -3.78 -8.74
C ALA A 113 1.44 -2.32 -8.86
N HIS A 114 0.35 -2.04 -9.60
CA HIS A 114 -0.15 -0.68 -9.77
C HIS A 114 -0.82 -0.11 -8.51
N ILE A 115 -1.45 -0.94 -7.67
CA ILE A 115 -1.97 -0.48 -6.37
C ILE A 115 -0.78 -0.06 -5.50
N CYS A 116 0.28 -0.87 -5.42
CA CYS A 116 1.51 -0.53 -4.69
C CYS A 116 2.16 0.76 -5.23
N LEU A 117 2.25 0.92 -6.55
CA LEU A 117 2.80 2.13 -7.17
C LEU A 117 1.95 3.37 -6.89
N GLY A 118 0.63 3.22 -6.90
CA GLY A 118 -0.30 4.33 -6.79
C GLY A 118 -0.57 4.83 -5.37
N HIS A 119 -0.28 4.02 -4.32
CA HIS A 119 -0.73 4.31 -2.96
C HIS A 119 -0.17 5.63 -2.42
N MET A 120 1.11 5.94 -2.61
CA MET A 120 1.69 7.21 -2.17
C MET A 120 1.08 8.42 -2.91
N ARG A 121 0.80 8.26 -4.20
CA ARG A 121 0.14 9.30 -4.98
C ARG A 121 -1.31 9.50 -4.54
N PHE A 122 -1.98 8.42 -4.13
CA PHE A 122 -3.31 8.47 -3.56
C PHE A 122 -3.34 9.31 -2.27
N HIS A 123 -2.40 9.11 -1.35
CA HIS A 123 -2.26 9.94 -0.14
C HIS A 123 -2.07 11.42 -0.42
N GLN A 124 -1.47 11.77 -1.56
CA GLN A 124 -1.22 13.15 -1.95
C GLN A 124 -2.43 13.84 -2.61
N LEU A 125 -3.50 13.12 -2.95
CA LEU A 125 -4.66 13.69 -3.66
C LEU A 125 -5.25 14.91 -2.96
N GLY A 126 -5.33 14.87 -1.63
CA GLY A 126 -5.85 15.98 -0.83
C GLY A 126 -5.04 17.27 -0.93
N GLN A 127 -3.77 17.16 -1.26
CA GLN A 127 -2.83 18.30 -1.40
C GLN A 127 -2.75 18.82 -2.85
N MET A 128 -3.36 18.12 -3.80
CA MET A 128 -3.34 18.52 -5.20
C MET A 128 -4.34 19.63 -5.47
N ARG A 129 -4.03 20.50 -6.47
CA ARG A 129 -5.01 21.38 -7.07
C ARG A 129 -6.14 20.56 -7.67
N GLU A 130 -7.38 21.02 -7.55
CA GLU A 130 -8.60 20.32 -7.98
C GLU A 130 -8.47 19.71 -9.38
N PHE A 131 -8.13 20.52 -10.37
CA PHE A 131 -7.94 20.06 -11.75
C PHE A 131 -6.95 18.88 -11.87
N LYS A 132 -5.82 18.92 -11.14
CA LYS A 132 -4.83 17.84 -11.19
C LYS A 132 -5.34 16.57 -10.50
N ARG A 133 -6.09 16.75 -9.42
CA ARG A 133 -6.70 15.64 -8.67
C ARG A 133 -7.75 14.94 -9.53
N GLU A 134 -8.66 15.69 -10.14
CA GLU A 134 -9.69 15.14 -11.02
C GLU A 134 -9.09 14.38 -12.19
N LYS A 135 -8.07 14.96 -12.84
CA LYS A 135 -7.35 14.27 -13.91
C LYS A 135 -6.72 12.96 -13.41
N GLN A 136 -6.06 12.97 -12.26
CA GLN A 136 -5.43 11.76 -11.71
C GLN A 136 -6.48 10.68 -11.38
N ILE A 137 -7.62 11.06 -10.81
CA ILE A 137 -8.72 10.14 -10.54
C ILE A 137 -9.28 9.58 -11.85
N GLN A 138 -9.46 10.42 -12.87
CA GLN A 138 -9.93 9.94 -14.16
C GLN A 138 -8.94 8.98 -14.83
N ASP A 139 -7.64 9.29 -14.80
CA ASP A 139 -6.59 8.40 -15.33
C ASP A 139 -6.63 7.02 -14.65
N TRP A 140 -6.88 6.95 -13.34
CA TRP A 140 -7.02 5.68 -12.62
C TRP A 140 -8.35 4.97 -12.89
N LYS A 141 -9.44 5.69 -13.14
CA LYS A 141 -10.72 5.12 -13.60
C LYS A 141 -10.56 4.49 -14.98
N ASP A 142 -9.90 5.16 -15.89
CA ASP A 142 -9.63 4.67 -17.25
C ASP A 142 -8.74 3.42 -17.23
N GLN A 143 -7.83 3.31 -16.25
CA GLN A 143 -7.01 2.15 -15.99
C GLN A 143 -7.74 1.02 -15.23
N GLY A 144 -8.94 1.26 -14.71
CA GLY A 144 -9.71 0.30 -13.93
C GLY A 144 -9.15 -0.02 -12.53
N ILE A 145 -8.32 0.88 -11.97
CA ILE A 145 -7.68 0.68 -10.65
C ILE A 145 -8.15 1.66 -9.58
N TRP A 146 -9.02 2.63 -9.92
CA TRP A 146 -9.49 3.65 -8.98
C TRP A 146 -10.10 3.07 -7.71
N ASP A 147 -11.08 2.14 -7.85
CA ASP A 147 -11.78 1.57 -6.70
C ASP A 147 -10.82 0.80 -5.80
N ALA A 148 -9.89 0.04 -6.39
CA ALA A 148 -8.89 -0.70 -5.63
C ALA A 148 -7.95 0.23 -4.86
N LEU A 149 -7.48 1.33 -5.48
CA LEU A 149 -6.66 2.34 -4.80
C LEU A 149 -7.41 3.04 -3.67
N ALA A 150 -8.69 3.35 -3.88
CA ALA A 150 -9.52 4.00 -2.86
C ALA A 150 -9.77 3.08 -1.66
N ILE A 151 -10.04 1.79 -1.89
CA ILE A 151 -10.22 0.79 -0.83
C ILE A 151 -8.90 0.57 -0.09
N HIS A 152 -7.79 0.38 -0.81
CA HIS A 152 -6.47 0.23 -0.22
C HIS A 152 -6.10 1.46 0.61
N GLY A 153 -6.26 2.66 0.05
CA GLY A 153 -5.96 3.90 0.75
C GLY A 153 -6.83 4.14 1.99
N ALA A 154 -8.09 3.67 2.01
CA ALA A 154 -8.93 3.71 3.20
C ALA A 154 -8.39 2.78 4.30
N ALA A 155 -7.95 1.57 3.93
CA ALA A 155 -7.34 0.62 4.86
C ALA A 155 -6.04 1.17 5.43
N ASP A 156 -5.19 1.75 4.58
CA ASP A 156 -3.89 2.31 4.92
C ASP A 156 -4.00 3.56 5.82
N ASN A 157 -4.98 4.44 5.58
CA ASN A 157 -5.25 5.61 6.43
C ASN A 157 -6.09 5.31 7.67
N MET A 158 -6.36 4.06 8.00
CA MET A 158 -7.14 3.65 9.16
C MET A 158 -8.56 4.26 9.21
N ILE A 159 -9.18 4.47 8.05
CA ILE A 159 -10.58 4.93 7.99
C ILE A 159 -11.49 3.77 8.39
N GLU A 160 -12.31 3.97 9.44
CA GLU A 160 -13.16 2.92 9.98
C GLU A 160 -14.37 2.63 9.10
N GLU A 161 -14.95 3.68 8.52
CA GLU A 161 -16.13 3.58 7.66
C GLU A 161 -15.90 4.29 6.34
N PHE A 162 -16.13 3.60 5.22
CA PHE A 162 -16.18 4.22 3.90
C PHE A 162 -17.26 3.54 3.05
N ASP A 163 -17.93 4.34 2.23
CA ASP A 163 -18.99 3.86 1.33
C ASP A 163 -18.39 3.47 -0.02
N LEU A 164 -18.32 2.16 -0.29
CA LEU A 164 -17.83 1.62 -1.56
C LEU A 164 -18.59 2.14 -2.79
N ASN A 165 -19.89 2.46 -2.62
CA ASN A 165 -20.71 2.99 -3.71
C ASN A 165 -20.48 4.48 -3.95
N ASN A 166 -19.75 5.16 -3.07
CA ASN A 166 -19.54 6.58 -3.11
C ASN A 166 -18.14 6.98 -2.59
N LEU A 167 -17.12 6.26 -3.06
CA LEU A 167 -15.73 6.43 -2.63
C LEU A 167 -15.24 7.88 -2.67
N GLU A 168 -15.62 8.64 -3.70
CA GLU A 168 -15.23 10.04 -3.85
C GLU A 168 -15.81 10.95 -2.77
N LYS A 169 -17.05 10.67 -2.29
CA LYS A 169 -17.71 11.45 -1.23
C LYS A 169 -17.32 10.98 0.17
N SER A 170 -17.04 9.70 0.33
CA SER A 170 -16.57 9.12 1.60
C SER A 170 -15.17 9.62 1.93
N TRP A 171 -14.38 9.97 0.92
CA TRP A 171 -13.03 10.46 1.06
C TRP A 171 -13.04 11.94 1.47
N LYS A 172 -12.92 12.20 2.76
CA LYS A 172 -12.73 13.56 3.28
C LYS A 172 -11.29 13.99 3.02
N TRP A 173 -11.07 14.68 1.91
CA TRP A 173 -9.80 15.35 1.62
C TRP A 173 -9.49 16.33 2.75
N LYS A 174 -8.61 15.97 3.66
CA LYS A 174 -8.09 16.92 4.63
C LYS A 174 -7.27 17.95 3.85
N ARG A 175 -7.81 19.16 3.71
CA ARG A 175 -6.99 20.31 3.37
C ARG A 175 -6.09 20.57 4.58
N SER A 176 -4.79 20.32 4.42
CA SER A 176 -3.76 20.77 5.36
C SER A 176 -3.59 22.27 5.26
#